data_c0c7bf743b41c9104bfd1562fb0a1277
#
_entry.id   c0c7bf743b41c9104bfd1562fb0a1277
#
_cell.length_a   1.000
_cell.length_b   1.000
_cell.length_c   1.000
_cell.angle_alpha   90.00
_cell.angle_beta   90.00
_cell.angle_gamma   90.00
#
_symmetry.space_group_name_H-M   'P 1'
#
loop_
_entity.id
_entity.type
_entity.pdbx_description
1 polymer ?
#
loop_
_entity_poly.entity_id
_entity_poly.type
_entity_poly.pdbx_seq_one_letter_code
_entity_poly.pdbx_strand_id
1 'polypeptide(L)'
;MMSYDRKSVREVTLPEILDAREERQRLQQNLLAKHKTTLISFTMNIAGPIKNSTAIDRAFRYGLAVLFRSLPGEKILDKHIQSDHCGPLALISVDIDSESAKDICISIEECNPIGRLFDMDVIDFGGKKLERIKPRACIVCGKIGRECAAGRLHPVEEIAVATSKIITDHFSELDSKYLGKIAAESLIKEVETTPKPGLVDLRNNGSHTDMSVTTFRKSAVALQPYFAECFSIGIQTKNASADKAFARLREAGLVAEKTMYEATNGVNTHKGLIYSLGVLIGAAGRLWTVENPFADATSIVKTAADLVLKSSLLDLEHASGTTAGERLYIAKGLTGIRGEVAAGFPSVISNSLPAYEAALARGLSQNDAGVCALLSLISTLEDTNVYHRGGNAGAAFAKAYAKKLLAVDYDKATVEEMDDEFIKRRLSPGGAADLLAITYFLHTLKNSAQ
;
A
#
# COMPACT_ATOMS: atom_id res chain seq x y z
N MET A 1 -14.36 8.15 15.80
CA MET A 1 -14.60 7.26 14.64
C MET A 1 -15.86 7.79 13.94
N MET A 2 -15.72 8.56 12.86
CA MET A 2 -16.88 9.08 12.11
C MET A 2 -17.29 8.02 11.10
N SER A 3 -18.53 7.55 11.17
CA SER A 3 -19.11 6.60 10.21
C SER A 3 -19.12 7.23 8.82
N TYR A 4 -18.49 6.59 7.86
CA TYR A 4 -18.47 6.98 6.47
C TYR A 4 -19.74 6.46 5.79
N ASP A 5 -20.73 7.32 5.68
CA ASP A 5 -21.83 7.10 4.75
C ASP A 5 -21.28 7.39 3.34
N ARG A 6 -21.37 6.44 2.40
CA ARG A 6 -21.01 6.65 0.98
C ARG A 6 -21.94 7.72 0.42
N LYS A 7 -21.53 8.99 0.57
CA LYS A 7 -22.34 10.13 0.11
C LYS A 7 -22.48 10.06 -1.39
N SER A 8 -23.71 10.00 -1.87
CA SER A 8 -24.02 10.09 -3.29
C SER A 8 -23.46 11.40 -3.83
N VAL A 9 -22.60 11.30 -4.85
CA VAL A 9 -22.12 12.47 -5.60
C VAL A 9 -23.35 13.15 -6.19
N ARG A 10 -23.58 14.42 -5.84
CA ARG A 10 -24.69 15.21 -6.40
C ARG A 10 -24.25 16.63 -6.74
N GLU A 11 -24.95 17.23 -7.66
CA GLU A 11 -24.82 18.64 -7.95
C GLU A 11 -25.39 19.48 -6.82
N VAL A 12 -24.77 20.61 -6.53
CA VAL A 12 -25.23 21.61 -5.58
C VAL A 12 -25.83 22.79 -6.34
N THR A 13 -26.92 23.32 -5.79
CA THR A 13 -27.61 24.49 -6.29
C THR A 13 -26.96 25.78 -5.82
N LEU A 14 -27.21 26.90 -6.50
CA LEU A 14 -26.71 28.21 -6.07
C LEU A 14 -27.19 28.62 -4.67
N PRO A 15 -28.45 28.45 -4.29
CA PRO A 15 -28.89 28.70 -2.89
C PRO A 15 -28.08 27.92 -1.85
N GLU A 16 -27.90 26.60 -2.04
CA GLU A 16 -27.12 25.77 -1.12
C GLU A 16 -25.68 26.26 -0.95
N ILE A 17 -25.04 26.74 -2.06
CA ILE A 17 -23.70 27.31 -1.97
C ILE A 17 -23.70 28.63 -1.17
N LEU A 18 -24.73 29.44 -1.31
CA LEU A 18 -24.84 30.72 -0.57
C LEU A 18 -25.06 30.43 0.91
N ASP A 19 -25.98 29.54 1.26
CA ASP A 19 -26.25 29.14 2.65
C ASP A 19 -24.97 28.57 3.31
N ALA A 20 -24.21 27.72 2.60
CA ALA A 20 -22.96 27.16 3.10
C ALA A 20 -21.88 28.26 3.33
N ARG A 21 -21.86 29.31 2.51
CA ARG A 21 -20.94 30.47 2.70
C ARG A 21 -21.34 31.29 3.89
N GLU A 22 -22.63 31.57 4.10
CA GLU A 22 -23.15 32.31 5.24
C GLU A 22 -22.88 31.56 6.55
N GLU A 23 -23.14 30.26 6.57
CA GLU A 23 -22.83 29.42 7.73
C GLU A 23 -21.34 29.38 8.04
N ARG A 24 -20.46 29.26 7.02
CA ARG A 24 -19.03 29.36 7.20
C ARG A 24 -18.62 30.70 7.81
N GLN A 25 -19.17 31.79 7.32
CA GLN A 25 -18.87 33.12 7.86
C GLN A 25 -19.33 33.25 9.32
N ARG A 26 -20.51 32.72 9.67
CA ARG A 26 -21.00 32.69 11.05
C ARG A 26 -20.07 31.88 11.98
N LEU A 27 -19.62 30.71 11.53
CA LEU A 27 -18.67 29.87 12.28
C LEU A 27 -17.31 30.56 12.46
N GLN A 28 -16.80 31.24 11.43
CA GLN A 28 -15.56 32.04 11.51
C GLN A 28 -15.68 33.13 12.56
N GLN A 29 -16.77 33.90 12.54
CA GLN A 29 -17.01 34.98 13.53
C GLN A 29 -17.11 34.42 14.96
N ASN A 30 -17.76 33.30 15.16
CA ASN A 30 -17.86 32.65 16.47
C ASN A 30 -16.49 32.21 17.01
N LEU A 31 -15.65 31.61 16.18
CA LEU A 31 -14.31 31.18 16.58
C LEU A 31 -13.39 32.36 16.87
N LEU A 32 -13.42 33.42 16.04
CA LEU A 32 -12.69 34.64 16.26
C LEU A 32 -13.12 35.35 17.56
N ALA A 33 -14.41 35.46 17.83
CA ALA A 33 -14.93 36.05 19.06
C ALA A 33 -14.54 35.23 20.31
N LYS A 34 -14.54 33.89 20.20
CA LYS A 34 -14.18 32.97 21.29
C LYS A 34 -12.70 33.03 21.64
N HIS A 35 -11.83 32.93 20.64
CA HIS A 35 -10.39 32.75 20.86
C HIS A 35 -9.55 34.02 20.68
N LYS A 36 -10.04 35.00 19.93
CA LYS A 36 -9.38 36.31 19.64
C LYS A 36 -7.97 36.09 19.09
N THR A 37 -7.80 35.16 18.19
CA THR A 37 -6.51 34.75 17.61
C THR A 37 -6.63 34.53 16.11
N THR A 38 -5.55 34.14 15.46
CA THR A 38 -5.52 33.79 14.03
C THR A 38 -6.41 32.60 13.72
N LEU A 39 -7.22 32.71 12.66
CA LEU A 39 -8.08 31.63 12.14
C LEU A 39 -7.64 31.20 10.74
N ILE A 40 -7.40 29.91 10.55
CA ILE A 40 -7.19 29.30 9.24
C ILE A 40 -8.52 28.71 8.78
N SER A 41 -8.97 29.08 7.58
CA SER A 41 -10.17 28.55 6.92
C SER A 41 -9.75 27.77 5.67
N PHE A 42 -9.77 26.45 5.75
CA PHE A 42 -9.37 25.57 4.65
C PHE A 42 -10.59 24.96 3.96
N THR A 43 -10.69 25.19 2.67
CA THR A 43 -11.67 24.57 1.74
C THR A 43 -10.96 24.04 0.49
N MET A 44 -11.71 23.37 -0.39
CA MET A 44 -11.20 22.93 -1.68
C MET A 44 -11.65 23.88 -2.80
N ASN A 45 -10.72 24.24 -3.68
CA ASN A 45 -11.01 25.03 -4.88
C ASN A 45 -11.47 24.13 -6.02
N ILE A 46 -12.77 23.77 -6.03
CA ILE A 46 -13.38 22.87 -7.00
C ILE A 46 -14.37 23.62 -7.87
N ALA A 47 -14.11 23.64 -9.19
CA ALA A 47 -15.03 24.23 -10.17
C ALA A 47 -16.24 23.31 -10.46
N GLY A 48 -17.31 23.90 -10.96
CA GLY A 48 -18.54 23.17 -11.34
C GLY A 48 -19.51 22.93 -10.19
N PRO A 49 -20.59 22.20 -10.46
CA PRO A 49 -21.67 21.99 -9.50
C PRO A 49 -21.38 20.87 -8.48
N ILE A 50 -20.46 19.96 -8.79
CA ILE A 50 -20.05 18.90 -7.86
C ILE A 50 -18.93 19.45 -6.97
N LYS A 51 -19.23 19.68 -5.69
CA LYS A 51 -18.30 20.27 -4.72
C LYS A 51 -17.65 19.24 -3.80
N ASN A 52 -18.19 18.04 -3.73
CA ASN A 52 -17.64 16.95 -2.94
C ASN A 52 -17.81 15.59 -3.63
N SER A 53 -16.83 14.74 -3.41
CA SER A 53 -16.78 13.32 -3.79
C SER A 53 -15.78 12.62 -2.90
N THR A 54 -15.73 11.29 -2.93
CA THR A 54 -14.71 10.53 -2.19
C THR A 54 -13.29 10.98 -2.54
N ALA A 55 -13.02 11.25 -3.82
CA ALA A 55 -11.71 11.74 -4.27
C ALA A 55 -11.38 13.14 -3.73
N ILE A 56 -12.35 14.07 -3.76
CA ILE A 56 -12.18 15.43 -3.24
C ILE A 56 -11.99 15.40 -1.72
N ASP A 57 -12.80 14.61 -1.00
CA ASP A 57 -12.67 14.46 0.46
C ASP A 57 -11.32 13.83 0.84
N ARG A 58 -10.84 12.87 0.07
CA ARG A 58 -9.49 12.30 0.23
C ARG A 58 -8.40 13.36 0.07
N ALA A 59 -8.50 14.20 -0.96
CA ALA A 59 -7.57 15.29 -1.20
C ALA A 59 -7.60 16.33 -0.05
N PHE A 60 -8.78 16.68 0.43
CA PHE A 60 -8.96 17.57 1.58
C PHE A 60 -8.32 16.99 2.85
N ARG A 61 -8.58 15.70 3.17
CA ARG A 61 -7.99 15.02 4.34
C ARG A 61 -6.46 14.97 4.26
N TYR A 62 -5.92 14.73 3.06
CA TYR A 62 -4.48 14.81 2.83
C TYR A 62 -3.94 16.21 3.14
N GLY A 63 -4.55 17.28 2.60
CA GLY A 63 -4.18 18.67 2.86
C GLY A 63 -4.29 19.02 4.35
N LEU A 64 -5.36 18.56 5.02
CA LEU A 64 -5.57 18.76 6.45
C LEU A 64 -4.48 18.07 7.29
N ALA A 65 -4.10 16.84 6.93
CA ALA A 65 -3.01 16.13 7.60
C ALA A 65 -1.64 16.82 7.40
N VAL A 66 -1.40 17.40 6.22
CA VAL A 66 -0.21 18.21 5.96
C VAL A 66 -0.24 19.47 6.82
N LEU A 67 -1.38 20.18 6.88
CA LEU A 67 -1.54 21.39 7.69
C LEU A 67 -1.28 21.12 9.18
N PHE A 68 -1.87 20.08 9.75
CA PHE A 68 -1.64 19.71 11.15
C PHE A 68 -0.18 19.32 11.46
N ARG A 69 0.55 18.74 10.51
CA ARG A 69 1.98 18.44 10.67
C ARG A 69 2.86 19.70 10.58
N SER A 70 2.40 20.72 9.88
CA SER A 70 3.13 22.00 9.70
C SER A 70 2.85 22.99 10.80
N LEU A 71 1.80 22.80 11.60
CA LEU A 71 1.44 23.63 12.73
C LEU A 71 2.01 23.03 14.02
N PRO A 72 2.58 23.86 14.96
CA PRO A 72 2.91 23.41 16.31
C PRO A 72 1.63 22.94 17.03
N GLY A 73 1.59 21.68 17.47
CA GLY A 73 0.36 21.07 18.00
C GLY A 73 -0.20 21.80 19.23
N GLU A 74 0.69 22.33 20.09
CA GLU A 74 0.34 23.10 21.29
C GLU A 74 -0.24 24.50 20.95
N LYS A 75 -0.10 24.94 19.71
CA LYS A 75 -0.64 26.22 19.23
C LYS A 75 -2.02 26.10 18.59
N ILE A 76 -2.57 24.90 18.45
CA ILE A 76 -3.94 24.68 17.95
C ILE A 76 -4.90 24.78 19.12
N LEU A 77 -5.70 25.85 19.17
CA LEU A 77 -6.62 26.12 20.27
C LEU A 77 -7.99 25.47 20.07
N ASP A 78 -8.48 25.45 18.82
CA ASP A 78 -9.79 24.87 18.49
C ASP A 78 -9.85 24.48 17.02
N LYS A 79 -10.74 23.55 16.69
CA LYS A 79 -10.95 23.09 15.31
C LYS A 79 -12.41 22.71 15.08
N HIS A 80 -12.93 23.15 13.94
CA HIS A 80 -14.21 22.73 13.41
C HIS A 80 -13.98 22.12 12.04
N ILE A 81 -14.31 20.83 11.85
CA ILE A 81 -14.10 20.11 10.59
C ILE A 81 -15.42 19.45 10.20
N GLN A 82 -15.88 19.75 8.99
CA GLN A 82 -17.07 19.14 8.40
C GLN A 82 -16.82 18.80 6.91
N SER A 83 -17.59 17.87 6.40
CA SER A 83 -17.58 17.49 4.99
C SER A 83 -18.98 17.10 4.57
N ASP A 84 -19.59 17.91 3.73
CA ASP A 84 -20.95 17.70 3.19
C ASP A 84 -20.94 17.86 1.66
N HIS A 85 -22.12 17.90 1.05
CA HIS A 85 -22.27 18.03 -0.40
C HIS A 85 -21.80 19.39 -0.96
N CYS A 86 -21.80 20.46 -0.13
CA CYS A 86 -21.29 21.78 -0.52
C CYS A 86 -19.76 21.88 -0.47
N GLY A 87 -19.10 20.83 -0.02
CA GLY A 87 -17.64 20.69 0.04
C GLY A 87 -17.11 20.52 1.45
N PRO A 88 -15.86 20.06 1.59
CA PRO A 88 -15.19 19.94 2.87
C PRO A 88 -14.71 21.32 3.38
N LEU A 89 -14.77 21.50 4.70
CA LEU A 89 -14.37 22.69 5.43
C LEU A 89 -13.61 22.32 6.70
N ALA A 90 -12.49 23.02 6.96
CA ALA A 90 -11.86 23.07 8.26
C ALA A 90 -11.63 24.54 8.70
N LEU A 91 -12.04 24.86 9.93
CA LEU A 91 -11.72 26.12 10.60
C LEU A 91 -10.83 25.80 11.78
N ILE A 92 -9.64 26.40 11.87
CA ILE A 92 -8.63 26.07 12.86
C ILE A 92 -8.15 27.37 13.53
N SER A 93 -8.45 27.53 14.81
CA SER A 93 -7.95 28.66 15.62
C SER A 93 -6.54 28.31 16.10
N VAL A 94 -5.57 29.19 15.81
CA VAL A 94 -4.15 28.97 16.13
C VAL A 94 -3.55 30.15 16.87
N ASP A 95 -2.72 29.87 17.90
CA ASP A 95 -1.99 30.87 18.67
C ASP A 95 -0.61 31.13 18.02
N ILE A 96 -0.65 31.55 16.77
CA ILE A 96 0.51 32.07 16.01
C ILE A 96 0.09 33.36 15.29
N ASP A 97 1.04 34.21 14.95
CA ASP A 97 0.72 35.41 14.19
C ASP A 97 0.19 35.07 12.79
N SER A 98 -0.63 35.98 12.26
CA SER A 98 -1.35 35.71 11.01
C SER A 98 -0.45 35.67 9.76
N GLU A 99 0.71 36.34 9.78
CA GLU A 99 1.67 36.32 8.68
C GLU A 99 2.39 34.96 8.64
N SER A 100 2.88 34.48 9.77
CA SER A 100 3.46 33.13 9.90
C SER A 100 2.46 32.03 9.50
N ALA A 101 1.19 32.14 9.94
CA ALA A 101 0.15 31.21 9.52
C ALA A 101 -0.09 31.25 7.99
N LYS A 102 -0.03 32.45 7.40
CA LYS A 102 -0.19 32.63 5.95
C LYS A 102 0.96 31.99 5.17
N ASP A 103 2.19 32.17 5.64
CA ASP A 103 3.37 31.58 5.00
C ASP A 103 3.32 30.05 5.04
N ILE A 104 2.89 29.45 6.14
CA ILE A 104 2.66 28.01 6.25
C ILE A 104 1.61 27.56 5.22
N CYS A 105 0.46 28.25 5.16
CA CYS A 105 -0.60 27.90 4.20
C CYS A 105 -0.13 28.02 2.75
N ILE A 106 0.59 29.09 2.39
CA ILE A 106 1.15 29.28 1.04
C ILE A 106 2.14 28.17 0.71
N SER A 107 3.03 27.80 1.64
CA SER A 107 3.99 26.72 1.45
C SER A 107 3.27 25.40 1.14
N ILE A 108 2.22 25.05 1.86
CA ILE A 108 1.43 23.84 1.64
C ILE A 108 0.74 23.87 0.27
N GLU A 109 0.17 25.02 -0.11
CA GLU A 109 -0.51 25.20 -1.40
C GLU A 109 0.45 25.15 -2.59
N GLU A 110 1.75 25.37 -2.40
CA GLU A 110 2.78 25.42 -3.46
C GLU A 110 3.71 24.19 -3.48
N CYS A 111 3.77 23.39 -2.39
CA CYS A 111 4.75 22.30 -2.26
C CYS A 111 4.59 21.16 -3.28
N ASN A 112 3.39 20.96 -3.84
CA ASN A 112 3.12 19.95 -4.86
C ASN A 112 1.85 20.28 -5.66
N PRO A 113 1.61 19.61 -6.82
CA PRO A 113 0.46 19.93 -7.69
C PRO A 113 -0.91 19.85 -7.00
N ILE A 114 -1.14 18.94 -6.04
CA ILE A 114 -2.44 18.83 -5.37
C ILE A 114 -2.76 20.06 -4.49
N GLY A 115 -1.73 20.76 -3.99
CA GLY A 115 -1.88 22.01 -3.24
C GLY A 115 -2.58 23.11 -4.06
N ARG A 116 -2.58 22.99 -5.40
CA ARG A 116 -3.33 23.89 -6.29
C ARG A 116 -4.84 23.81 -6.07
N LEU A 117 -5.33 22.71 -5.54
CA LEU A 117 -6.74 22.49 -5.23
C LEU A 117 -7.10 22.92 -3.80
N PHE A 118 -6.14 23.27 -2.98
CA PHE A 118 -6.36 23.76 -1.62
C PHE A 118 -6.68 25.26 -1.64
N ASP A 119 -7.59 25.72 -0.80
CA ASP A 119 -7.92 27.12 -0.58
C ASP A 119 -7.83 27.42 0.92
N MET A 120 -6.65 27.85 1.35
CA MET A 120 -6.30 28.09 2.74
C MET A 120 -6.24 29.61 3.02
N ASP A 121 -7.38 30.12 3.47
CA ASP A 121 -7.49 31.51 3.87
C ASP A 121 -7.04 31.69 5.33
N VAL A 122 -6.30 32.74 5.59
CA VAL A 122 -5.92 33.16 6.94
C VAL A 122 -6.62 34.46 7.29
N ILE A 123 -7.27 34.49 8.45
CA ILE A 123 -8.05 35.60 8.96
C ILE A 123 -7.38 36.03 10.30
N ASP A 124 -7.02 37.31 10.43
CA ASP A 124 -6.46 37.82 11.65
C ASP A 124 -7.52 37.97 12.76
N PHE A 125 -7.09 38.24 13.98
CA PHE A 125 -8.01 38.40 15.12
C PHE A 125 -9.00 39.55 14.95
N GLY A 126 -8.72 40.52 14.08
CA GLY A 126 -9.61 41.62 13.70
C GLY A 126 -10.64 41.24 12.64
N GLY A 127 -10.59 40.01 12.12
CA GLY A 127 -11.51 39.51 11.07
C GLY A 127 -11.07 39.88 9.65
N LYS A 128 -9.88 40.41 9.46
CA LYS A 128 -9.34 40.73 8.14
C LYS A 128 -8.67 39.51 7.52
N LYS A 129 -9.10 39.14 6.30
CA LYS A 129 -8.46 38.12 5.50
C LYS A 129 -7.14 38.61 4.93
N LEU A 130 -6.05 37.84 5.13
CA LEU A 130 -4.75 38.13 4.56
C LEU A 130 -4.71 37.73 3.07
N GLU A 131 -4.29 38.68 2.25
CA GLU A 131 -4.14 38.47 0.81
C GLU A 131 -2.82 37.77 0.48
N ARG A 132 -2.80 37.14 -0.69
CA ARG A 132 -1.62 36.51 -1.28
C ARG A 132 -0.90 37.55 -2.18
N ILE A 133 0.41 37.70 -2.01
CA ILE A 133 1.22 38.61 -2.83
C ILE A 133 1.30 38.11 -4.27
N LYS A 134 1.62 36.83 -4.48
CA LYS A 134 1.72 36.24 -5.83
C LYS A 134 0.42 35.57 -6.24
N PRO A 135 -0.16 35.92 -7.38
CA PRO A 135 -1.37 35.24 -7.89
C PRO A 135 -1.07 33.77 -8.22
N ARG A 136 -2.06 32.92 -8.02
CA ARG A 136 -1.97 31.49 -8.37
C ARG A 136 -2.05 31.31 -9.89
N ALA A 137 -1.27 30.36 -10.42
CA ALA A 137 -1.39 29.95 -11.83
C ALA A 137 -2.68 29.16 -12.07
N CYS A 138 -3.25 29.25 -13.27
CA CYS A 138 -4.39 28.44 -13.69
C CYS A 138 -3.97 26.97 -13.82
N ILE A 139 -4.80 26.05 -13.33
CA ILE A 139 -4.53 24.58 -13.37
C ILE A 139 -4.63 23.99 -14.77
N VAL A 140 -5.24 24.73 -15.73
CA VAL A 140 -5.41 24.30 -17.13
C VAL A 140 -4.28 24.84 -18.01
N CYS A 141 -4.07 26.17 -18.02
CA CYS A 141 -3.15 26.81 -18.97
C CYS A 141 -1.89 27.41 -18.35
N GLY A 142 -1.73 27.39 -17.03
CA GLY A 142 -0.56 27.95 -16.32
C GLY A 142 -0.51 29.49 -16.22
N LYS A 143 -1.42 30.24 -16.88
CA LYS A 143 -1.53 31.71 -16.77
C LYS A 143 -2.09 32.12 -15.40
N ILE A 144 -2.25 33.42 -15.14
CA ILE A 144 -2.83 33.92 -13.90
C ILE A 144 -4.26 33.40 -13.72
N GLY A 145 -4.48 32.59 -12.67
CA GLY A 145 -5.74 31.85 -12.49
C GLY A 145 -6.97 32.72 -12.31
N ARG A 146 -6.84 33.87 -11.60
CA ARG A 146 -7.95 34.81 -11.40
C ARG A 146 -8.40 35.47 -12.71
N GLU A 147 -7.49 35.69 -13.67
CA GLU A 147 -7.83 36.23 -15.00
C GLU A 147 -8.58 35.21 -15.82
N CYS A 148 -8.15 33.94 -15.80
CA CYS A 148 -8.86 32.85 -16.43
C CYS A 148 -10.27 32.65 -15.85
N ALA A 149 -10.41 32.74 -14.51
CA ALA A 149 -11.70 32.62 -13.84
C ALA A 149 -12.64 33.77 -14.16
N ALA A 150 -12.14 35.04 -14.09
CA ALA A 150 -12.92 36.23 -14.40
C ALA A 150 -13.37 36.27 -15.88
N GLY A 151 -12.46 35.89 -16.78
CA GLY A 151 -12.74 35.81 -18.21
C GLY A 151 -13.48 34.56 -18.69
N ARG A 152 -13.73 33.60 -17.78
CA ARG A 152 -14.31 32.26 -18.08
C ARG A 152 -13.62 31.60 -19.29
N LEU A 153 -12.27 31.64 -19.32
CA LEU A 153 -11.46 31.22 -20.46
C LEU A 153 -11.44 29.71 -20.69
N HIS A 154 -11.86 28.92 -19.68
CA HIS A 154 -11.91 27.45 -19.76
C HIS A 154 -13.33 26.97 -19.43
N PRO A 155 -13.87 26.02 -20.22
CA PRO A 155 -15.09 25.31 -19.86
C PRO A 155 -14.96 24.60 -18.52
N VAL A 156 -16.07 24.43 -17.79
CA VAL A 156 -16.09 23.75 -16.48
C VAL A 156 -15.59 22.31 -16.59
N GLU A 157 -15.90 21.65 -17.69
CA GLU A 157 -15.49 20.27 -18.00
C GLU A 157 -13.97 20.14 -18.11
N GLU A 158 -13.31 21.13 -18.76
CA GLU A 158 -11.84 21.15 -18.89
C GLU A 158 -11.17 21.32 -17.52
N ILE A 159 -11.73 22.19 -16.67
CA ILE A 159 -11.23 22.41 -15.31
C ILE A 159 -11.46 21.14 -14.45
N ALA A 160 -12.60 20.47 -14.61
CA ALA A 160 -12.91 19.23 -13.90
C ALA A 160 -11.95 18.08 -14.29
N VAL A 161 -11.61 17.96 -15.59
CA VAL A 161 -10.61 17.00 -16.07
C VAL A 161 -9.23 17.31 -15.49
N ALA A 162 -8.80 18.56 -15.49
CA ALA A 162 -7.52 18.97 -14.89
C ALA A 162 -7.49 18.69 -13.38
N THR A 163 -8.57 18.98 -12.67
CA THR A 163 -8.74 18.69 -11.24
C THR A 163 -8.62 17.18 -10.96
N SER A 164 -9.37 16.37 -11.70
CA SER A 164 -9.35 14.90 -11.58
C SER A 164 -7.95 14.34 -11.86
N LYS A 165 -7.27 14.86 -12.87
CA LYS A 165 -5.89 14.47 -13.21
C LYS A 165 -4.92 14.77 -12.06
N ILE A 166 -4.97 15.98 -11.50
CA ILE A 166 -4.11 16.37 -10.37
C ILE A 166 -4.31 15.41 -9.18
N ILE A 167 -5.56 15.11 -8.84
CA ILE A 167 -5.90 14.20 -7.73
C ILE A 167 -5.39 12.79 -8.04
N THR A 168 -5.66 12.28 -9.24
CA THR A 168 -5.27 10.93 -9.67
C THR A 168 -3.75 10.76 -9.70
N ASP A 169 -3.02 11.69 -10.30
CA ASP A 169 -1.57 11.65 -10.39
C ASP A 169 -0.93 11.66 -8.99
N HIS A 170 -1.41 12.53 -8.10
CA HIS A 170 -0.90 12.63 -6.73
C HIS A 170 -1.11 11.34 -5.95
N PHE A 171 -2.32 10.79 -5.93
CA PHE A 171 -2.61 9.60 -5.15
C PHE A 171 -2.06 8.32 -5.77
N SER A 172 -1.95 8.23 -7.09
CA SER A 172 -1.29 7.09 -7.72
C SER A 172 0.19 6.99 -7.31
N GLU A 173 0.89 8.12 -7.22
CA GLU A 173 2.28 8.17 -6.75
C GLU A 173 2.39 7.85 -5.24
N LEU A 174 1.52 8.46 -4.43
CA LEU A 174 1.51 8.26 -2.98
C LEU A 174 1.23 6.79 -2.62
N ASP A 175 0.21 6.20 -3.23
CA ASP A 175 -0.20 4.82 -2.98
C ASP A 175 0.84 3.83 -3.52
N SER A 176 1.49 4.11 -4.66
CA SER A 176 2.59 3.29 -5.16
C SER A 176 3.76 3.23 -4.17
N LYS A 177 4.17 4.39 -3.63
CA LYS A 177 5.22 4.45 -2.60
C LYS A 177 4.82 3.70 -1.33
N TYR A 178 3.56 3.83 -0.93
CA TYR A 178 3.02 3.13 0.23
C TYR A 178 3.04 1.62 0.03
N LEU A 179 2.58 1.11 -1.12
CA LEU A 179 2.59 -0.32 -1.44
C LEU A 179 4.03 -0.87 -1.49
N GLY A 180 4.96 -0.13 -2.09
CA GLY A 180 6.37 -0.50 -2.08
C GLY A 180 6.93 -0.61 -0.66
N LYS A 181 6.57 0.32 0.22
CA LYS A 181 6.99 0.31 1.63
C LYS A 181 6.45 -0.91 2.37
N ILE A 182 5.14 -1.16 2.35
CA ILE A 182 4.56 -2.30 3.07
C ILE A 182 5.02 -3.65 2.50
N ALA A 183 5.34 -3.72 1.20
CA ALA A 183 5.97 -4.91 0.61
C ALA A 183 7.36 -5.17 1.23
N ALA A 184 8.25 -4.17 1.24
CA ALA A 184 9.57 -4.30 1.85
C ALA A 184 9.49 -4.63 3.35
N GLU A 185 8.57 -3.99 4.10
CA GLU A 185 8.31 -4.29 5.52
C GLU A 185 7.81 -5.72 5.72
N SER A 186 7.01 -6.26 4.79
CA SER A 186 6.55 -7.65 4.85
C SER A 186 7.69 -8.66 4.65
N LEU A 187 8.64 -8.35 3.75
CA LEU A 187 9.86 -9.16 3.58
C LEU A 187 10.74 -9.14 4.83
N ILE A 188 10.91 -7.95 5.42
CA ILE A 188 11.68 -7.80 6.68
C ILE A 188 11.00 -8.56 7.82
N LYS A 189 9.68 -8.43 7.95
CA LYS A 189 8.92 -9.13 8.97
C LYS A 189 8.99 -10.65 8.79
N GLU A 190 9.00 -11.12 7.55
CA GLU A 190 9.18 -12.56 7.26
C GLU A 190 10.52 -13.05 7.81
N VAL A 191 11.64 -12.40 7.44
CA VAL A 191 12.97 -12.86 7.88
C VAL A 191 13.19 -12.73 9.39
N GLU A 192 12.51 -11.80 10.06
CA GLU A 192 12.60 -11.59 11.50
C GLU A 192 11.68 -12.50 12.33
N THR A 193 10.67 -13.12 11.72
CA THR A 193 9.83 -14.11 12.38
C THR A 193 10.68 -15.27 12.90
N THR A 194 10.57 -15.60 14.20
CA THR A 194 11.48 -16.53 14.89
C THR A 194 10.73 -17.31 15.97
N PRO A 195 10.92 -18.66 16.09
CA PRO A 195 11.81 -19.48 15.26
C PRO A 195 11.17 -19.92 13.95
N LYS A 196 12.00 -20.08 12.88
CA LYS A 196 11.56 -20.58 11.57
C LYS A 196 12.33 -21.85 11.19
N PRO A 197 11.72 -23.03 11.18
CA PRO A 197 12.41 -24.29 10.93
C PRO A 197 13.18 -24.33 9.61
N GLY A 198 14.52 -24.44 9.70
CA GLY A 198 15.44 -24.56 8.58
C GLY A 198 15.64 -23.29 7.73
N LEU A 199 15.05 -22.17 8.13
CA LEU A 199 15.12 -20.86 7.45
C LEU A 199 16.01 -19.88 8.20
N VAL A 200 16.48 -18.85 7.50
CA VAL A 200 17.17 -17.71 8.14
C VAL A 200 16.19 -16.93 9.00
N ASP A 201 16.55 -16.71 10.27
CA ASP A 201 15.79 -15.92 11.22
C ASP A 201 16.71 -15.20 12.22
N LEU A 202 16.14 -14.60 13.28
CA LEU A 202 16.91 -13.91 14.32
C LEU A 202 17.72 -14.88 15.22
N ARG A 203 17.40 -16.18 15.24
CA ARG A 203 18.10 -17.21 16.01
C ARG A 203 19.34 -17.70 15.29
N ASN A 204 19.24 -18.00 13.99
CA ASN A 204 20.32 -18.58 13.21
C ASN A 204 20.10 -18.42 11.68
N ASN A 205 21.04 -18.94 10.87
CA ASN A 205 20.92 -18.92 9.42
C ASN A 205 20.20 -20.13 8.81
N GLY A 206 19.54 -20.95 9.64
CA GLY A 206 18.86 -22.16 9.20
C GLY A 206 19.81 -23.11 8.44
N SER A 207 19.33 -23.70 7.36
CA SER A 207 20.10 -24.60 6.50
C SER A 207 20.96 -23.87 5.45
N HIS A 208 21.37 -22.61 5.72
CA HIS A 208 22.10 -21.75 4.79
C HIS A 208 23.45 -21.32 5.36
N THR A 209 24.47 -21.24 4.47
CA THR A 209 25.82 -20.77 4.82
C THR A 209 26.19 -19.47 4.13
N ASP A 210 25.40 -19.02 3.17
CA ASP A 210 25.64 -17.91 2.26
C ASP A 210 24.76 -16.69 2.49
N MET A 211 23.80 -16.80 3.42
CA MET A 211 22.83 -15.72 3.71
C MET A 211 22.52 -15.59 5.20
N SER A 212 22.14 -14.38 5.60
CA SER A 212 21.81 -14.01 6.97
C SER A 212 20.64 -13.01 7.00
N VAL A 213 20.08 -12.72 8.17
CA VAL A 213 19.07 -11.66 8.34
C VAL A 213 19.48 -10.34 7.72
N THR A 214 20.77 -9.96 7.87
CA THR A 214 21.30 -8.73 7.26
C THR A 214 21.26 -8.76 5.73
N THR A 215 21.53 -9.93 5.11
CA THR A 215 21.44 -10.11 3.66
C THR A 215 20.01 -9.93 3.17
N PHE A 216 19.05 -10.53 3.88
CA PHE A 216 17.63 -10.39 3.57
C PHE A 216 17.11 -8.94 3.75
N ARG A 217 17.49 -8.26 4.83
CA ARG A 217 17.12 -6.84 5.05
C ARG A 217 17.66 -5.93 3.93
N LYS A 218 18.91 -6.11 3.52
CA LYS A 218 19.50 -5.35 2.40
C LYS A 218 18.71 -5.56 1.11
N SER A 219 18.39 -6.81 0.80
CA SER A 219 17.57 -7.16 -0.36
C SER A 219 16.17 -6.54 -0.29
N ALA A 220 15.48 -6.63 0.83
CA ALA A 220 14.13 -6.08 1.01
C ALA A 220 14.09 -4.55 0.77
N VAL A 221 15.07 -3.82 1.34
CA VAL A 221 15.18 -2.36 1.14
C VAL A 221 15.47 -2.03 -0.32
N ALA A 222 16.38 -2.77 -0.98
CA ALA A 222 16.72 -2.55 -2.38
C ALA A 222 15.56 -2.83 -3.34
N LEU A 223 14.64 -3.73 -2.97
CA LEU A 223 13.47 -4.09 -3.77
C LEU A 223 12.26 -3.17 -3.56
N GLN A 224 12.26 -2.29 -2.56
CA GLN A 224 11.15 -1.38 -2.29
C GLN A 224 10.73 -0.55 -3.53
N PRO A 225 11.63 0.09 -4.30
CA PRO A 225 11.26 0.83 -5.51
C PRO A 225 10.61 -0.04 -6.58
N TYR A 226 11.08 -1.29 -6.74
CA TYR A 226 10.48 -2.25 -7.67
C TYR A 226 9.02 -2.56 -7.34
N PHE A 227 8.69 -2.80 -6.08
CA PHE A 227 7.30 -3.05 -5.69
C PHE A 227 6.41 -1.83 -5.92
N ALA A 228 6.91 -0.60 -5.68
CA ALA A 228 6.21 0.62 -6.03
C ALA A 228 5.97 0.73 -7.55
N GLU A 229 6.95 0.35 -8.35
CA GLU A 229 6.86 0.31 -9.82
C GLU A 229 5.82 -0.72 -10.28
N CYS A 230 5.76 -1.91 -9.69
CA CYS A 230 4.75 -2.92 -10.01
C CYS A 230 3.33 -2.37 -9.87
N PHE A 231 3.05 -1.63 -8.79
CA PHE A 231 1.75 -0.99 -8.61
C PHE A 231 1.47 0.06 -9.68
N SER A 232 2.44 0.91 -9.98
CA SER A 232 2.34 1.92 -11.05
C SER A 232 2.09 1.27 -12.42
N ILE A 233 2.78 0.16 -12.74
CA ILE A 233 2.55 -0.63 -13.96
C ILE A 233 1.10 -1.15 -13.99
N GLY A 234 0.59 -1.65 -12.85
CA GLY A 234 -0.79 -2.07 -12.72
C GLY A 234 -1.77 -0.97 -13.09
N ILE A 235 -1.64 0.23 -12.51
CA ILE A 235 -2.47 1.40 -12.81
C ILE A 235 -2.41 1.75 -14.30
N GLN A 236 -1.21 1.86 -14.85
CA GLN A 236 -0.98 2.24 -16.25
C GLN A 236 -1.51 1.21 -17.26
N THR A 237 -1.58 -0.04 -16.87
CA THR A 237 -2.05 -1.15 -17.71
C THR A 237 -3.47 -1.58 -17.41
N LYS A 238 -4.24 -0.81 -16.64
CA LYS A 238 -5.61 -1.14 -16.22
C LYS A 238 -6.50 -1.56 -17.38
N ASN A 239 -6.40 -0.87 -18.52
CA ASN A 239 -7.19 -1.11 -19.73
C ASN A 239 -6.44 -1.95 -20.78
N ALA A 240 -5.23 -2.42 -20.50
CA ALA A 240 -4.48 -3.29 -21.39
C ALA A 240 -4.83 -4.78 -21.14
N SER A 241 -4.51 -5.64 -22.13
CA SER A 241 -4.63 -7.10 -21.92
C SER A 241 -3.72 -7.58 -20.80
N ALA A 242 -4.08 -8.72 -20.18
CA ALA A 242 -3.28 -9.37 -19.16
C ALA A 242 -1.85 -9.66 -19.64
N ASP A 243 -1.69 -10.17 -20.86
CA ASP A 243 -0.38 -10.44 -21.46
C ASP A 243 0.52 -9.20 -21.54
N LYS A 244 -0.03 -8.04 -21.96
CA LYS A 244 0.73 -6.79 -22.02
C LYS A 244 1.11 -6.26 -20.63
N ALA A 245 0.20 -6.38 -19.67
CA ALA A 245 0.47 -5.98 -18.30
C ALA A 245 1.54 -6.89 -17.68
N PHE A 246 1.42 -8.20 -17.83
CA PHE A 246 2.40 -9.15 -17.31
C PHE A 246 3.77 -9.01 -17.98
N ALA A 247 3.84 -8.76 -19.29
CA ALA A 247 5.11 -8.51 -19.97
C ALA A 247 5.89 -7.35 -19.34
N ARG A 248 5.21 -6.23 -19.02
CA ARG A 248 5.86 -5.09 -18.33
C ARG A 248 6.30 -5.44 -16.91
N LEU A 249 5.46 -6.17 -16.14
CA LEU A 249 5.85 -6.65 -14.81
C LEU A 249 7.07 -7.57 -14.86
N ARG A 250 7.14 -8.44 -15.88
CA ARG A 250 8.30 -9.34 -16.10
C ARG A 250 9.58 -8.56 -16.41
N GLU A 251 9.52 -7.54 -17.27
CA GLU A 251 10.65 -6.66 -17.55
C GLU A 251 11.18 -5.98 -16.28
N ALA A 252 10.30 -5.37 -15.49
CA ALA A 252 10.66 -4.77 -14.21
C ALA A 252 11.24 -5.80 -13.23
N GLY A 253 10.68 -7.01 -13.21
CA GLY A 253 11.16 -8.12 -12.39
C GLY A 253 12.59 -8.56 -12.72
N LEU A 254 12.97 -8.58 -14.00
CA LEU A 254 14.35 -8.90 -14.42
C LEU A 254 15.35 -7.84 -13.91
N VAL A 255 14.97 -6.57 -13.91
CA VAL A 255 15.78 -5.48 -13.33
C VAL A 255 15.88 -5.66 -11.81
N ALA A 256 14.78 -5.99 -11.15
CA ALA A 256 14.74 -6.23 -9.72
C ALA A 256 15.60 -7.43 -9.29
N GLU A 257 15.62 -8.53 -10.06
CA GLU A 257 16.53 -9.65 -9.80
C GLU A 257 18.00 -9.19 -9.79
N LYS A 258 18.41 -8.37 -10.76
CA LYS A 258 19.76 -7.80 -10.81
C LYS A 258 20.03 -6.92 -9.59
N THR A 259 19.12 -6.03 -9.24
CA THR A 259 19.21 -5.17 -8.03
C THR A 259 19.35 -5.99 -6.75
N MET A 260 18.59 -7.09 -6.62
CA MET A 260 18.70 -8.03 -5.51
C MET A 260 20.11 -8.64 -5.43
N TYR A 261 20.64 -9.15 -6.55
CA TYR A 261 21.98 -9.76 -6.57
C TYR A 261 23.09 -8.74 -6.25
N GLU A 262 22.98 -7.52 -6.75
CA GLU A 262 23.91 -6.43 -6.42
C GLU A 262 23.89 -6.08 -4.92
N ALA A 263 22.70 -5.98 -4.32
CA ALA A 263 22.52 -5.66 -2.90
C ALA A 263 23.01 -6.79 -1.96
N THR A 264 23.05 -8.03 -2.44
CA THR A 264 23.34 -9.24 -1.66
C THR A 264 24.69 -9.89 -2.02
N ASN A 265 25.53 -9.26 -2.83
CA ASN A 265 26.79 -9.82 -3.34
C ASN A 265 26.59 -11.18 -4.06
N GLY A 266 25.59 -11.26 -4.91
CA GLY A 266 25.31 -12.45 -5.72
C GLY A 266 24.44 -13.52 -5.06
N VAL A 267 23.91 -13.28 -3.86
CA VAL A 267 23.06 -14.24 -3.15
C VAL A 267 21.58 -14.09 -3.55
N ASN A 268 20.95 -15.21 -3.89
CA ASN A 268 19.52 -15.24 -4.17
C ASN A 268 18.69 -15.30 -2.88
N THR A 269 18.07 -14.19 -2.51
CA THR A 269 17.24 -14.09 -1.31
C THR A 269 15.73 -14.10 -1.60
N HIS A 270 15.27 -13.31 -2.56
CA HIS A 270 13.85 -13.01 -2.77
C HIS A 270 13.37 -13.22 -4.22
N LYS A 271 14.04 -14.06 -5.01
CA LYS A 271 13.65 -14.26 -6.43
C LYS A 271 12.20 -14.73 -6.58
N GLY A 272 11.73 -15.62 -5.71
CA GLY A 272 10.34 -16.08 -5.68
C GLY A 272 9.38 -14.93 -5.42
N LEU A 273 9.69 -14.05 -4.46
CA LEU A 273 8.89 -12.89 -4.10
C LEU A 273 8.92 -11.77 -5.15
N ILE A 274 10.04 -11.55 -5.84
CA ILE A 274 10.08 -10.64 -6.99
C ILE A 274 8.99 -11.03 -7.98
N TYR A 275 8.86 -12.31 -8.32
CA TYR A 275 7.80 -12.77 -9.19
C TYR A 275 6.42 -12.68 -8.54
N SER A 276 6.20 -13.38 -7.42
CA SER A 276 4.86 -13.59 -6.85
C SER A 276 4.25 -12.33 -6.24
N LEU A 277 5.01 -11.60 -5.41
CA LEU A 277 4.55 -10.36 -4.80
C LEU A 277 4.51 -9.22 -5.83
N GLY A 278 5.43 -9.19 -6.80
CA GLY A 278 5.40 -8.23 -7.90
C GLY A 278 4.13 -8.35 -8.75
N VAL A 279 3.72 -9.56 -9.11
CA VAL A 279 2.45 -9.81 -9.81
C VAL A 279 1.25 -9.43 -8.95
N LEU A 280 1.26 -9.78 -7.66
CA LEU A 280 0.18 -9.46 -6.73
C LEU A 280 -0.02 -7.95 -6.59
N ILE A 281 1.07 -7.19 -6.44
CA ILE A 281 1.04 -5.73 -6.37
C ILE A 281 0.62 -5.11 -7.69
N GLY A 282 1.07 -5.65 -8.82
CA GLY A 282 0.60 -5.24 -10.15
C GLY A 282 -0.91 -5.44 -10.32
N ALA A 283 -1.44 -6.56 -9.81
CA ALA A 283 -2.87 -6.82 -9.78
C ALA A 283 -3.64 -5.81 -8.90
N ALA A 284 -3.11 -5.48 -7.72
CA ALA A 284 -3.68 -4.43 -6.88
C ALA A 284 -3.72 -3.08 -7.60
N GLY A 285 -2.65 -2.72 -8.34
CA GLY A 285 -2.61 -1.51 -9.16
C GLY A 285 -3.66 -1.50 -10.28
N ARG A 286 -3.98 -2.63 -10.91
CA ARG A 286 -5.05 -2.70 -11.92
C ARG A 286 -6.45 -2.45 -11.35
N LEU A 287 -6.66 -2.76 -10.09
CA LEU A 287 -7.94 -2.54 -9.38
C LEU A 287 -8.03 -1.13 -8.78
N TRP A 288 -6.93 -0.42 -8.71
CA TRP A 288 -6.84 0.86 -8.03
C TRP A 288 -7.74 1.93 -8.65
N THR A 289 -8.39 2.71 -7.79
CA THR A 289 -8.97 4.02 -8.09
C THR A 289 -8.69 4.96 -6.92
N VAL A 290 -8.84 6.27 -7.13
CA VAL A 290 -8.68 7.25 -6.04
C VAL A 290 -9.69 7.00 -4.91
N GLU A 291 -10.89 6.57 -5.27
CA GLU A 291 -12.01 6.31 -4.34
C GLU A 291 -11.87 4.98 -3.59
N ASN A 292 -11.20 4.01 -4.22
CA ASN A 292 -10.94 2.68 -3.65
C ASN A 292 -9.49 2.28 -3.90
N PRO A 293 -8.54 2.80 -3.10
CA PRO A 293 -7.11 2.61 -3.34
C PRO A 293 -6.63 1.18 -3.07
N PHE A 294 -7.33 0.43 -2.20
CA PHE A 294 -6.94 -0.91 -1.79
C PHE A 294 -8.14 -1.84 -1.89
N ALA A 295 -8.18 -2.62 -2.97
CA ALA A 295 -9.18 -3.66 -3.17
C ALA A 295 -9.01 -4.79 -2.14
N ASP A 296 -10.06 -5.57 -1.95
CA ASP A 296 -10.01 -6.75 -1.07
C ASP A 296 -9.04 -7.83 -1.59
N ALA A 297 -8.52 -8.64 -0.66
CA ALA A 297 -7.55 -9.68 -0.98
C ALA A 297 -8.04 -10.66 -2.04
N THR A 298 -9.32 -11.04 -2.01
CA THR A 298 -9.92 -11.99 -2.96
C THR A 298 -9.90 -11.45 -4.38
N SER A 299 -10.25 -10.17 -4.56
CA SER A 299 -10.20 -9.49 -5.86
C SER A 299 -8.76 -9.37 -6.37
N ILE A 300 -7.81 -9.06 -5.49
CA ILE A 300 -6.39 -8.92 -5.86
C ILE A 300 -5.81 -10.25 -6.31
N VAL A 301 -5.99 -11.34 -5.54
CA VAL A 301 -5.42 -12.65 -5.90
C VAL A 301 -6.05 -13.23 -7.17
N LYS A 302 -7.34 -12.99 -7.40
CA LYS A 302 -8.01 -13.36 -8.65
C LYS A 302 -7.41 -12.61 -9.84
N THR A 303 -7.25 -11.30 -9.72
CA THR A 303 -6.63 -10.48 -10.78
C THR A 303 -5.18 -10.90 -11.03
N ALA A 304 -4.43 -11.28 -9.99
CA ALA A 304 -3.07 -11.81 -10.11
C ALA A 304 -3.04 -13.13 -10.89
N ALA A 305 -3.96 -14.04 -10.59
CA ALA A 305 -4.11 -15.29 -11.36
C ALA A 305 -4.43 -15.02 -12.84
N ASP A 306 -5.38 -14.14 -13.13
CA ASP A 306 -5.76 -13.76 -14.49
C ASP A 306 -4.58 -13.15 -15.27
N LEU A 307 -3.70 -12.39 -14.61
CA LEU A 307 -2.51 -11.79 -15.25
C LEU A 307 -1.51 -12.83 -15.76
N VAL A 308 -1.35 -13.94 -15.05
CA VAL A 308 -0.29 -14.91 -15.34
C VAL A 308 -0.78 -16.21 -16.00
N LEU A 309 -2.09 -16.45 -16.03
CA LEU A 309 -2.67 -17.73 -16.42
C LEU A 309 -2.11 -18.24 -17.75
N LYS A 310 -2.17 -17.42 -18.81
CA LYS A 310 -1.70 -17.80 -20.13
C LYS A 310 -0.19 -18.00 -20.19
N SER A 311 0.59 -17.08 -19.56
CA SER A 311 2.04 -17.18 -19.54
C SER A 311 2.53 -18.36 -18.71
N SER A 312 1.86 -18.66 -17.59
CA SER A 312 2.19 -19.84 -16.77
C SER A 312 1.95 -21.13 -17.50
N LEU A 313 0.89 -21.26 -18.28
CA LEU A 313 0.63 -22.44 -19.11
C LEU A 313 1.71 -22.62 -20.18
N LEU A 314 2.08 -21.54 -20.89
CA LEU A 314 3.14 -21.57 -21.90
C LEU A 314 4.52 -21.89 -21.31
N ASP A 315 4.88 -21.30 -20.18
CA ASP A 315 6.15 -21.56 -19.50
C ASP A 315 6.25 -23.04 -19.04
N LEU A 316 5.14 -23.63 -18.62
CA LEU A 316 5.07 -25.04 -18.20
C LEU A 316 5.15 -26.00 -19.42
N GLU A 317 4.48 -25.68 -20.52
CA GLU A 317 4.56 -26.45 -21.77
C GLU A 317 5.96 -26.46 -22.37
N HIS A 318 6.73 -25.35 -22.19
CA HIS A 318 8.09 -25.21 -22.72
C HIS A 318 9.19 -25.49 -21.67
N ALA A 319 8.85 -26.09 -20.53
CA ALA A 319 9.83 -26.39 -19.47
C ALA A 319 10.94 -27.30 -20.00
N SER A 320 12.20 -26.80 -19.97
CA SER A 320 13.39 -27.48 -20.50
C SER A 320 14.23 -28.21 -19.44
N GLY A 321 13.83 -28.09 -18.15
CA GLY A 321 14.58 -28.69 -17.05
C GLY A 321 15.86 -27.94 -16.66
N THR A 322 16.03 -26.71 -17.12
CA THR A 322 17.22 -25.88 -16.81
C THR A 322 17.24 -25.48 -15.34
N THR A 323 16.10 -25.15 -14.75
CA THR A 323 15.98 -24.76 -13.33
C THR A 323 15.54 -25.95 -12.45
N ALA A 324 15.82 -25.87 -11.15
CA ALA A 324 15.35 -26.89 -10.19
C ALA A 324 13.83 -27.00 -10.17
N GLY A 325 13.10 -25.88 -10.28
CA GLY A 325 11.66 -25.85 -10.38
C GLY A 325 11.12 -26.55 -11.62
N GLU A 326 11.69 -26.31 -12.81
CA GLU A 326 11.32 -26.98 -14.05
C GLU A 326 11.56 -28.49 -13.97
N ARG A 327 12.70 -28.92 -13.41
CA ARG A 327 12.97 -30.35 -13.19
C ARG A 327 11.93 -31.02 -12.29
N LEU A 328 11.52 -30.36 -11.23
CA LEU A 328 10.47 -30.86 -10.33
C LEU A 328 9.10 -30.87 -11.01
N TYR A 329 8.80 -29.89 -11.84
CA TYR A 329 7.58 -29.87 -12.64
C TYR A 329 7.55 -31.06 -13.61
N ILE A 330 8.59 -31.25 -14.42
CA ILE A 330 8.68 -32.37 -15.39
C ILE A 330 8.58 -33.72 -14.67
N ALA A 331 9.26 -33.88 -13.53
CA ALA A 331 9.34 -35.14 -12.83
C ALA A 331 8.10 -35.47 -11.98
N LYS A 332 7.37 -34.46 -11.49
CA LYS A 332 6.34 -34.63 -10.46
C LYS A 332 5.09 -33.76 -10.64
N GLY A 333 5.06 -32.89 -11.63
CA GLY A 333 3.96 -31.91 -11.81
C GLY A 333 3.95 -30.77 -10.75
N LEU A 334 5.05 -30.57 -10.00
CA LEU A 334 5.10 -29.54 -8.96
C LEU A 334 5.34 -28.17 -9.59
N THR A 335 4.34 -27.30 -9.51
CA THR A 335 4.35 -25.96 -10.14
C THR A 335 5.02 -24.87 -9.29
N GLY A 336 5.24 -25.14 -7.98
CA GLY A 336 5.86 -24.20 -7.04
C GLY A 336 5.15 -22.86 -6.96
N ILE A 337 5.90 -21.77 -6.78
CA ILE A 337 5.34 -20.43 -6.62
C ILE A 337 4.57 -19.95 -7.86
N ARG A 338 4.92 -20.43 -9.07
CA ARG A 338 4.18 -20.07 -10.29
C ARG A 338 2.76 -20.64 -10.27
N GLY A 339 2.62 -21.88 -9.81
CA GLY A 339 1.30 -22.52 -9.64
C GLY A 339 0.48 -21.84 -8.55
N GLU A 340 1.09 -21.44 -7.44
CA GLU A 340 0.43 -20.65 -6.39
C GLU A 340 -0.15 -19.36 -6.95
N VAL A 341 0.61 -18.58 -7.72
CA VAL A 341 0.13 -17.32 -8.33
C VAL A 341 -1.00 -17.62 -9.33
N ALA A 342 -0.81 -18.59 -10.22
CA ALA A 342 -1.81 -18.94 -11.26
C ALA A 342 -3.13 -19.46 -10.67
N ALA A 343 -3.08 -20.06 -9.49
CA ALA A 343 -4.26 -20.53 -8.77
C ALA A 343 -4.86 -19.49 -7.79
N GLY A 344 -4.32 -18.27 -7.72
CA GLY A 344 -4.80 -17.22 -6.81
C GLY A 344 -4.36 -17.40 -5.36
N PHE A 345 -3.17 -17.92 -5.13
CA PHE A 345 -2.55 -18.11 -3.82
C PHE A 345 -3.38 -18.95 -2.83
N PRO A 346 -3.83 -20.15 -3.21
CA PRO A 346 -4.70 -20.96 -2.36
C PRO A 346 -4.08 -21.27 -0.99
N SER A 347 -2.76 -21.50 -0.91
CA SER A 347 -2.08 -21.75 0.36
C SER A 347 -2.09 -20.54 1.29
N VAL A 348 -2.11 -19.32 0.75
CA VAL A 348 -2.23 -18.11 1.55
C VAL A 348 -3.69 -17.89 1.98
N ILE A 349 -4.61 -17.86 1.03
CA ILE A 349 -6.01 -17.51 1.28
C ILE A 349 -6.71 -18.54 2.15
N SER A 350 -6.43 -19.85 1.96
CA SER A 350 -7.10 -20.91 2.71
C SER A 350 -6.38 -21.38 3.97
N ASN A 351 -5.08 -21.11 4.11
CA ASN A 351 -4.29 -21.64 5.22
C ASN A 351 -3.60 -20.54 6.03
N SER A 352 -2.55 -19.87 5.49
CA SER A 352 -1.70 -19.02 6.31
C SER A 352 -2.36 -17.71 6.75
N LEU A 353 -3.14 -17.05 5.91
CA LEU A 353 -3.82 -15.80 6.29
C LEU A 353 -4.88 -16.05 7.37
N PRO A 354 -5.77 -17.04 7.26
CA PRO A 354 -6.68 -17.40 8.35
C PRO A 354 -5.96 -17.82 9.64
N ALA A 355 -4.87 -18.61 9.54
CA ALA A 355 -4.09 -19.03 10.71
C ALA A 355 -3.44 -17.83 11.41
N TYR A 356 -2.87 -16.90 10.66
CA TYR A 356 -2.29 -15.67 11.18
C TYR A 356 -3.33 -14.79 11.89
N GLU A 357 -4.47 -14.53 11.24
CA GLU A 357 -5.56 -13.70 11.80
C GLU A 357 -6.19 -14.36 13.04
N ALA A 358 -6.40 -15.68 13.02
CA ALA A 358 -6.90 -16.41 14.18
C ALA A 358 -5.93 -16.39 15.38
N ALA A 359 -4.63 -16.46 15.12
CA ALA A 359 -3.62 -16.36 16.17
C ALA A 359 -3.59 -14.96 16.80
N LEU A 360 -3.66 -13.89 15.99
CA LEU A 360 -3.78 -12.52 16.50
C LEU A 360 -5.08 -12.31 17.30
N ALA A 361 -6.19 -12.86 16.85
CA ALA A 361 -7.48 -12.76 17.54
C ALA A 361 -7.46 -13.46 18.93
N ARG A 362 -6.61 -14.48 19.09
CA ARG A 362 -6.33 -15.13 20.40
C ARG A 362 -5.36 -14.33 21.28
N GLY A 363 -4.85 -13.20 20.83
CA GLY A 363 -3.93 -12.34 21.58
C GLY A 363 -2.45 -12.73 21.47
N LEU A 364 -2.07 -13.61 20.52
CA LEU A 364 -0.66 -13.92 20.29
C LEU A 364 0.07 -12.69 19.74
N SER A 365 1.39 -12.65 20.00
CA SER A 365 2.25 -11.63 19.38
C SER A 365 2.26 -11.78 17.84
N GLN A 366 2.63 -10.72 17.13
CA GLN A 366 2.76 -10.78 15.68
C GLN A 366 3.80 -11.83 15.23
N ASN A 367 4.85 -12.02 16.02
CA ASN A 367 5.86 -13.04 15.79
C ASN A 367 5.24 -14.45 15.89
N ASP A 368 4.57 -14.75 16.99
CA ASP A 368 4.01 -16.08 17.23
C ASP A 368 2.87 -16.41 16.27
N ALA A 369 2.07 -15.41 15.92
CA ALA A 369 1.07 -15.55 14.85
C ALA A 369 1.74 -15.87 13.49
N GLY A 370 2.90 -15.27 13.21
CA GLY A 370 3.69 -15.58 12.02
C GLY A 370 4.23 -17.00 12.04
N VAL A 371 4.71 -17.50 13.18
CA VAL A 371 5.13 -18.90 13.35
C VAL A 371 3.95 -19.85 13.10
N CYS A 372 2.77 -19.56 13.65
CA CYS A 372 1.55 -20.33 13.36
C CYS A 372 1.23 -20.41 11.88
N ALA A 373 1.30 -19.27 11.18
CA ALA A 373 1.05 -19.19 9.74
C ALA A 373 2.09 -20.01 8.95
N LEU A 374 3.37 -19.90 9.31
CA LEU A 374 4.44 -20.66 8.67
C LEU A 374 4.26 -22.18 8.87
N LEU A 375 3.98 -22.63 10.08
CA LEU A 375 3.71 -24.06 10.36
C LEU A 375 2.50 -24.55 9.56
N SER A 376 1.44 -23.75 9.42
CA SER A 376 0.29 -24.05 8.57
C SER A 376 0.69 -24.25 7.10
N LEU A 377 1.55 -23.38 6.56
CA LEU A 377 2.11 -23.52 5.21
C LEU A 377 2.95 -24.79 5.08
N ILE A 378 3.93 -25.02 5.97
CA ILE A 378 4.80 -26.20 5.93
C ILE A 378 3.97 -27.49 5.98
N SER A 379 2.86 -27.50 6.72
CA SER A 379 2.01 -28.68 6.91
C SER A 379 1.27 -29.11 5.64
N THR A 380 1.05 -28.20 4.68
CA THR A 380 0.21 -28.44 3.50
C THR A 380 0.92 -28.26 2.16
N LEU A 381 1.86 -27.31 2.09
CA LEU A 381 2.51 -26.89 0.84
C LEU A 381 3.38 -28.00 0.23
N GLU A 382 3.31 -28.14 -1.09
CA GLU A 382 4.30 -28.90 -1.88
C GLU A 382 5.50 -27.99 -2.19
N ASP A 383 6.34 -27.74 -1.15
CA ASP A 383 7.46 -26.81 -1.23
C ASP A 383 8.60 -27.36 -2.10
N THR A 384 8.80 -26.75 -3.26
CA THR A 384 9.84 -27.19 -4.23
C THR A 384 11.25 -27.11 -3.68
N ASN A 385 11.53 -26.22 -2.72
CA ASN A 385 12.85 -26.11 -2.08
C ASN A 385 13.08 -27.30 -1.14
N VAL A 386 12.07 -27.71 -0.38
CA VAL A 386 12.12 -28.91 0.47
C VAL A 386 12.30 -30.17 -0.37
N TYR A 387 11.57 -30.30 -1.48
CA TYR A 387 11.72 -31.41 -2.42
C TYR A 387 13.11 -31.43 -3.05
N HIS A 388 13.65 -30.29 -3.44
CA HIS A 388 14.98 -30.19 -4.04
C HIS A 388 16.07 -30.64 -3.06
N ARG A 389 15.96 -30.30 -1.78
CA ARG A 389 16.97 -30.60 -0.76
C ARG A 389 16.81 -31.98 -0.11
N GLY A 390 15.59 -32.40 0.17
CA GLY A 390 15.31 -33.62 0.95
C GLY A 390 14.52 -34.72 0.21
N GLY A 391 14.17 -34.49 -1.05
CA GLY A 391 13.35 -35.44 -1.82
C GLY A 391 11.96 -35.65 -1.19
N ASN A 392 11.33 -36.77 -1.55
CA ASN A 392 10.01 -37.14 -1.00
C ASN A 392 10.05 -37.37 0.53
N ALA A 393 11.12 -37.99 1.01
CA ALA A 393 11.27 -38.25 2.45
C ALA A 393 11.36 -36.95 3.26
N GLY A 394 12.14 -35.98 2.79
CA GLY A 394 12.25 -34.66 3.43
C GLY A 394 10.94 -33.89 3.42
N ALA A 395 10.19 -33.92 2.32
CA ALA A 395 8.87 -33.29 2.22
C ALA A 395 7.84 -33.94 3.14
N ALA A 396 7.80 -35.28 3.18
CA ALA A 396 6.91 -36.01 4.08
C ALA A 396 7.25 -35.74 5.56
N PHE A 397 8.54 -35.73 5.91
CA PHE A 397 9.01 -35.38 7.25
C PHE A 397 8.58 -33.98 7.66
N ALA A 398 8.85 -32.97 6.82
CA ALA A 398 8.52 -31.59 7.10
C ALA A 398 7.02 -31.40 7.37
N LYS A 399 6.17 -31.93 6.49
CA LYS A 399 4.71 -31.88 6.66
C LYS A 399 4.22 -32.61 7.90
N ALA A 400 4.72 -33.82 8.17
CA ALA A 400 4.32 -34.60 9.33
C ALA A 400 4.70 -33.89 10.63
N TYR A 401 5.90 -33.29 10.71
CA TYR A 401 6.35 -32.57 11.90
C TYR A 401 5.48 -31.32 12.16
N ALA A 402 5.27 -30.49 11.14
CA ALA A 402 4.40 -29.32 11.26
C ALA A 402 2.96 -29.69 11.67
N LYS A 403 2.37 -30.73 11.05
CA LYS A 403 1.04 -31.25 11.45
C LYS A 403 1.00 -31.69 12.91
N LYS A 404 2.04 -32.38 13.38
CA LYS A 404 2.15 -32.81 14.78
C LYS A 404 2.14 -31.62 15.74
N LEU A 405 2.89 -30.56 15.44
CA LEU A 405 2.92 -29.35 16.28
C LEU A 405 1.56 -28.64 16.28
N LEU A 406 0.95 -28.48 15.12
CA LEU A 406 -0.37 -27.82 14.99
C LEU A 406 -1.52 -28.59 15.68
N ALA A 407 -1.34 -29.88 15.96
CA ALA A 407 -2.35 -30.72 16.63
C ALA A 407 -2.29 -30.64 18.15
N VAL A 408 -1.27 -29.99 18.73
CA VAL A 408 -1.06 -29.85 20.17
C VAL A 408 -0.74 -28.39 20.50
N ASP A 409 -0.84 -28.03 21.78
CA ASP A 409 -0.27 -26.76 22.25
C ASP A 409 1.25 -26.89 22.24
N TYR A 410 1.89 -26.14 21.34
CA TYR A 410 3.33 -26.07 21.22
C TYR A 410 3.85 -24.75 21.79
N ASP A 411 5.05 -24.79 22.32
CA ASP A 411 5.80 -23.63 22.77
C ASP A 411 6.96 -23.30 21.81
N LYS A 412 7.65 -22.22 22.10
CA LYS A 412 8.80 -21.78 21.32
C LYS A 412 9.90 -22.84 21.26
N ALA A 413 10.18 -23.54 22.39
CA ALA A 413 11.23 -24.56 22.49
C ALA A 413 10.95 -25.72 21.52
N THR A 414 9.71 -26.18 21.42
CA THR A 414 9.30 -27.25 20.50
C THR A 414 9.49 -26.86 19.03
N VAL A 415 9.28 -25.58 18.66
CA VAL A 415 9.56 -25.10 17.30
C VAL A 415 11.07 -24.97 17.04
N GLU A 416 11.85 -24.60 18.07
CA GLU A 416 13.32 -24.60 18.00
C GLU A 416 13.89 -26.02 17.81
N GLU A 417 13.31 -27.04 18.45
CA GLU A 417 13.65 -28.45 18.18
C GLU A 417 13.36 -28.85 16.73
N MET A 418 12.22 -28.40 16.18
CA MET A 418 11.92 -28.62 14.77
C MET A 418 12.94 -27.94 13.86
N ASP A 419 13.38 -26.73 14.19
CA ASP A 419 14.42 -25.99 13.45
C ASP A 419 15.74 -26.77 13.46
N ASP A 420 16.20 -27.25 14.61
CA ASP A 420 17.43 -28.04 14.74
C ASP A 420 17.38 -29.34 13.89
N GLU A 421 16.24 -30.03 13.86
CA GLU A 421 16.02 -31.21 12.99
C GLU A 421 15.99 -30.85 11.49
N PHE A 422 15.44 -29.70 11.11
CA PHE A 422 15.47 -29.23 9.72
C PHE A 422 16.91 -28.90 9.29
N ILE A 423 17.67 -28.18 10.14
CA ILE A 423 19.09 -27.85 9.87
C ILE A 423 19.91 -29.13 9.71
N LYS A 424 19.77 -30.09 10.62
CA LYS A 424 20.46 -31.39 10.55
C LYS A 424 20.17 -32.15 9.26
N ARG A 425 18.96 -32.05 8.72
CA ARG A 425 18.50 -32.66 7.46
C ARG A 425 18.75 -31.76 6.26
N ARG A 426 19.29 -30.53 6.44
CA ARG A 426 19.48 -29.51 5.43
C ARG A 426 18.18 -29.13 4.70
N LEU A 427 17.04 -29.20 5.36
CA LEU A 427 15.75 -28.79 4.82
C LEU A 427 15.59 -27.28 4.95
N SER A 428 14.98 -26.64 3.96
CA SER A 428 14.65 -25.22 3.99
C SER A 428 13.34 -24.97 3.24
N PRO A 429 12.24 -24.63 3.93
CA PRO A 429 10.94 -24.43 3.32
C PRO A 429 10.82 -22.99 2.75
N GLY A 430 11.65 -22.66 1.74
CA GLY A 430 11.73 -21.34 1.15
C GLY A 430 10.44 -20.90 0.45
N GLY A 431 9.68 -21.84 -0.14
CA GLY A 431 8.37 -21.53 -0.71
C GLY A 431 7.35 -21.13 0.36
N ALA A 432 7.38 -21.76 1.53
CA ALA A 432 6.55 -21.37 2.66
C ALA A 432 6.96 -19.99 3.21
N ALA A 433 8.26 -19.65 3.21
CA ALA A 433 8.75 -18.33 3.59
C ALA A 433 8.22 -17.23 2.64
N ASP A 434 8.31 -17.44 1.33
CA ASP A 434 7.75 -16.52 0.34
C ASP A 434 6.25 -16.27 0.57
N LEU A 435 5.48 -17.33 0.82
CA LEU A 435 4.04 -17.21 1.09
C LEU A 435 3.71 -16.58 2.44
N LEU A 436 4.59 -16.70 3.44
CA LEU A 436 4.46 -15.97 4.70
C LEU A 436 4.61 -14.46 4.51
N ALA A 437 5.56 -14.01 3.69
CA ALA A 437 5.70 -12.61 3.34
C ALA A 437 4.45 -12.06 2.63
N ILE A 438 3.87 -12.85 1.72
CA ILE A 438 2.59 -12.51 1.05
C ILE A 438 1.43 -12.45 2.06
N THR A 439 1.40 -13.34 3.04
CA THR A 439 0.42 -13.31 4.14
C THR A 439 0.48 -12.00 4.92
N TYR A 440 1.68 -11.55 5.28
CA TYR A 440 1.88 -10.27 5.97
C TYR A 440 1.46 -9.09 5.11
N PHE A 441 1.81 -9.11 3.83
CA PHE A 441 1.44 -8.06 2.90
C PHE A 441 -0.08 -7.92 2.77
N LEU A 442 -0.80 -9.01 2.51
CA LEU A 442 -2.26 -9.00 2.37
C LEU A 442 -2.98 -8.61 3.66
N HIS A 443 -2.50 -9.09 4.83
CA HIS A 443 -3.03 -8.70 6.12
C HIS A 443 -2.85 -7.19 6.38
N THR A 444 -1.65 -6.65 6.10
CA THR A 444 -1.37 -5.22 6.28
C THR A 444 -2.23 -4.37 5.34
N LEU A 445 -2.37 -4.79 4.09
CA LEU A 445 -3.18 -4.08 3.09
C LEU A 445 -4.66 -4.03 3.49
N LYS A 446 -5.23 -5.14 3.97
CA LYS A 446 -6.60 -5.22 4.49
C LYS A 446 -6.86 -4.21 5.62
N ASN A 447 -5.91 -4.07 6.54
CA ASN A 447 -6.03 -3.15 7.68
C ASN A 447 -5.80 -1.68 7.28
N SER A 448 -5.13 -1.43 6.16
CA SER A 448 -4.93 -0.07 5.61
C SER A 448 -6.16 0.46 4.88
N ALA A 449 -7.06 -0.41 4.46
CA ALA A 449 -8.32 -0.05 3.80
C ALA A 449 -9.45 0.32 4.79
N GLN A 450 -9.27 0.10 6.10
CA GLN A 450 -10.18 0.46 7.19
C GLN A 450 -9.81 1.81 7.80
#